data_e7bbd32066e1d57aa76f11160ba1c872
#
_entry.id   e7bbd32066e1d57aa76f11160ba1c872
#
_cell.length_a   1.000
_cell.length_b   1.000
_cell.length_c   1.000
_cell.angle_alpha   90.00
_cell.angle_beta   90.00
_cell.angle_gamma   90.00
#
_symmetry.space_group_name_H-M   'P 1'
#
loop_
_entity.id
_entity.type
_entity.pdbx_description
1 polymer ?
#
loop_
_entity_poly.entity_id
_entity_poly.type
_entity_poly.pdbx_seq_one_letter_code
_entity_poly.pdbx_strand_id
1 'polypeptide(L)'
;MNNDTKNNNAKDADAKNNKKRIIDNSEDLKAKITESIDDFRLRAELLIANLKEGGDDGYDHSTTTAGEKGLKSGKVSELTVIAPLKEGGAERLKKVLEIAGGNLAGATRVGTLHDLRFVFLDNDTRVLFCTAYDGDWDPYIDDFATKIPELMDILFGSVEGWPAIKDPSVKQFILDHQITAAGWYVGVPHLTIQDIRRQDRIVKGINKALDEAQS
;
A
#
# COMPACT_ATOMS: atom_id res chain seq x y z
N MET A 1 -63.69 -0.85 40.77
CA MET A 1 -62.52 -1.75 40.97
C MET A 1 -61.84 -2.04 39.66
N ASN A 2 -61.15 -1.10 38.97
CA ASN A 2 -60.44 -1.43 37.69
C ASN A 2 -59.26 -0.51 37.40
N ASN A 3 -58.77 0.33 38.33
CA ASN A 3 -57.62 1.22 38.05
C ASN A 3 -56.28 0.73 38.61
N ASP A 4 -56.25 -0.18 39.59
CA ASP A 4 -55.01 -0.62 40.24
C ASP A 4 -54.25 -1.68 39.45
N THR A 5 -54.91 -2.49 38.62
CA THR A 5 -54.30 -3.54 37.80
C THR A 5 -53.57 -2.98 36.57
N LYS A 6 -54.00 -1.86 35.99
CA LYS A 6 -53.29 -1.21 34.88
C LYS A 6 -51.98 -0.52 35.29
N ASN A 7 -51.94 0.00 36.52
CA ASN A 7 -50.78 0.71 37.02
C ASN A 7 -49.64 -0.23 37.46
N ASN A 8 -49.94 -1.46 37.87
CA ASN A 8 -48.94 -2.48 38.22
C ASN A 8 -48.30 -3.08 36.96
N ASN A 9 -49.02 -3.32 35.88
CA ASN A 9 -48.50 -3.84 34.63
C ASN A 9 -47.56 -2.85 33.93
N ALA A 10 -47.78 -1.55 34.03
CA ALA A 10 -46.90 -0.52 33.47
C ALA A 10 -45.57 -0.43 34.23
N LYS A 11 -45.62 -0.51 35.57
CA LYS A 11 -44.39 -0.53 36.42
C LYS A 11 -43.55 -1.76 36.20
N ASP A 12 -44.16 -2.93 36.00
CA ASP A 12 -43.44 -4.17 35.70
C ASP A 12 -42.80 -4.18 34.30
N ALA A 13 -43.43 -3.57 33.31
CA ALA A 13 -42.89 -3.39 31.98
C ALA A 13 -41.69 -2.44 31.97
N ASP A 14 -41.78 -1.32 32.71
CA ASP A 14 -40.66 -0.37 32.87
C ASP A 14 -39.48 -0.96 33.62
N ALA A 15 -39.71 -1.77 34.66
CA ALA A 15 -38.65 -2.47 35.39
C ALA A 15 -37.95 -3.51 34.53
N LYS A 16 -38.69 -4.27 33.71
CA LYS A 16 -38.13 -5.21 32.75
C LYS A 16 -37.31 -4.53 31.68
N ASN A 17 -37.76 -3.43 31.13
CA ASN A 17 -37.11 -2.64 30.10
C ASN A 17 -35.79 -2.01 30.65
N ASN A 18 -35.82 -1.51 31.89
CA ASN A 18 -34.67 -0.94 32.54
C ASN A 18 -33.60 -2.02 32.85
N LYS A 19 -34.03 -3.21 33.30
CA LYS A 19 -33.15 -4.33 33.53
C LYS A 19 -32.49 -4.82 32.24
N LYS A 20 -33.22 -4.85 31.11
CA LYS A 20 -32.67 -5.21 29.79
C LYS A 20 -31.62 -4.20 29.35
N ARG A 21 -31.89 -2.87 29.46
CA ARG A 21 -30.90 -1.81 29.15
C ARG A 21 -29.61 -1.92 29.96
N ILE A 22 -29.71 -2.27 31.25
CA ILE A 22 -28.53 -2.43 32.12
C ILE A 22 -27.70 -3.63 31.66
N ILE A 23 -28.35 -4.74 31.28
CA ILE A 23 -27.67 -5.94 30.79
C ILE A 23 -26.98 -5.64 29.45
N ASP A 24 -27.68 -5.04 28.49
CA ASP A 24 -27.14 -4.69 27.19
C ASP A 24 -25.92 -3.74 27.33
N ASN A 25 -25.98 -2.75 28.20
CA ASN A 25 -24.85 -1.85 28.49
C ASN A 25 -23.66 -2.57 29.16
N SER A 26 -23.95 -3.58 30.03
CA SER A 26 -22.87 -4.33 30.67
C SER A 26 -22.15 -5.25 29.71
N GLU A 27 -22.85 -5.83 28.76
CA GLU A 27 -22.26 -6.68 27.72
C GLU A 27 -21.42 -5.85 26.72
N ASP A 28 -21.93 -4.69 26.28
CA ASP A 28 -21.17 -3.74 25.47
C ASP A 28 -19.87 -3.25 26.18
N LEU A 29 -19.97 -2.95 27.47
CA LEU A 29 -18.79 -2.57 28.26
C LEU A 29 -17.79 -3.72 28.39
N LYS A 30 -18.25 -4.94 28.61
CA LYS A 30 -17.38 -6.12 28.65
C LYS A 30 -16.68 -6.35 27.31
N ALA A 31 -17.40 -6.24 26.19
CA ALA A 31 -16.83 -6.38 24.84
C ALA A 31 -15.71 -5.34 24.59
N LYS A 32 -15.96 -4.06 24.93
CA LYS A 32 -14.95 -2.99 24.81
C LYS A 32 -13.73 -3.19 25.71
N ILE A 33 -13.93 -3.69 26.93
CA ILE A 33 -12.82 -4.01 27.85
C ILE A 33 -12.00 -5.17 27.28
N THR A 34 -12.64 -6.22 26.76
CA THR A 34 -11.96 -7.38 26.17
C THR A 34 -11.14 -6.95 24.95
N GLU A 35 -11.73 -6.17 24.04
CA GLU A 35 -11.05 -5.62 22.85
C GLU A 35 -9.83 -4.77 23.25
N SER A 36 -9.95 -3.93 24.28
CA SER A 36 -8.85 -3.12 24.80
C SER A 36 -7.72 -3.94 25.42
N ILE A 37 -8.05 -5.05 26.09
CA ILE A 37 -7.06 -5.98 26.67
C ILE A 37 -6.32 -6.74 25.57
N ASP A 38 -7.04 -7.20 24.55
CA ASP A 38 -6.46 -7.92 23.42
C ASP A 38 -5.53 -7.02 22.59
N ASP A 39 -5.92 -5.76 22.34
CA ASP A 39 -5.07 -4.76 21.71
C ASP A 39 -3.81 -4.47 22.52
N PHE A 40 -3.92 -4.32 23.85
CA PHE A 40 -2.77 -4.13 24.73
C PHE A 40 -1.82 -5.34 24.71
N ARG A 41 -2.38 -6.57 24.73
CA ARG A 41 -1.59 -7.80 24.66
C ARG A 41 -0.83 -7.89 23.35
N LEU A 42 -1.50 -7.64 22.21
CA LEU A 42 -0.89 -7.65 20.89
C LEU A 42 0.25 -6.62 20.79
N ARG A 43 0.04 -5.41 21.30
CA ARG A 43 1.09 -4.37 21.35
C ARG A 43 2.29 -4.81 22.18
N ALA A 44 2.06 -5.44 23.32
CA ALA A 44 3.14 -5.95 24.16
C ALA A 44 3.92 -7.08 23.47
N GLU A 45 3.22 -8.00 22.81
CA GLU A 45 3.84 -9.09 22.03
C GLU A 45 4.70 -8.55 20.88
N LEU A 46 4.18 -7.59 20.12
CA LEU A 46 4.92 -6.93 19.03
C LEU A 46 6.16 -6.18 19.56
N LEU A 47 6.02 -5.47 20.69
CA LEU A 47 7.15 -4.78 21.29
C LEU A 47 8.24 -5.74 21.73
N ILE A 48 7.86 -6.85 22.37
CA ILE A 48 8.81 -7.89 22.82
C ILE A 48 9.50 -8.56 21.61
N ALA A 49 8.75 -8.85 20.53
CA ALA A 49 9.31 -9.40 19.31
C ALA A 49 10.33 -8.44 18.67
N ASN A 50 9.98 -7.16 18.55
CA ASN A 50 10.88 -6.13 18.01
C ASN A 50 12.15 -5.97 18.85
N LEU A 51 12.04 -6.05 20.19
CA LEU A 51 13.21 -5.97 21.08
C LEU A 51 14.14 -7.21 20.97
N LYS A 52 13.59 -8.38 20.64
CA LYS A 52 14.35 -9.63 20.51
C LYS A 52 14.96 -9.81 19.11
N GLU A 53 14.23 -9.44 18.08
CA GLU A 53 14.50 -9.76 16.69
C GLU A 53 14.89 -8.52 15.86
N GLY A 54 14.53 -7.33 16.36
CA GLY A 54 14.84 -6.06 15.69
C GLY A 54 16.33 -5.75 15.77
N GLY A 55 16.91 -5.39 14.63
CA GLY A 55 18.25 -4.81 14.53
C GLY A 55 18.16 -3.30 14.43
N ASP A 56 19.12 -2.59 15.01
CA ASP A 56 19.35 -1.17 14.74
C ASP A 56 20.34 -1.07 13.58
N ASP A 57 19.84 -0.67 12.42
CA ASP A 57 20.68 -0.41 11.23
C ASP A 57 21.05 1.08 11.10
N GLY A 58 20.67 1.90 12.08
CA GLY A 58 20.96 3.33 12.15
C GLY A 58 20.06 4.21 11.24
N TYR A 59 18.99 3.67 10.68
CA TYR A 59 18.08 4.40 9.80
C TYR A 59 16.72 4.66 10.45
N ASP A 60 16.12 5.79 10.13
CA ASP A 60 14.73 6.10 10.47
C ASP A 60 13.80 5.45 9.42
N HIS A 61 13.07 4.42 9.84
CA HIS A 61 12.07 3.71 9.04
C HIS A 61 10.65 4.23 9.26
N SER A 62 10.48 5.37 9.92
CA SER A 62 9.16 5.98 10.08
C SER A 62 8.52 6.29 8.74
N THR A 63 7.20 6.22 8.68
CA THR A 63 6.44 6.49 7.48
C THR A 63 5.58 7.73 7.61
N THR A 64 5.46 8.47 6.52
CA THR A 64 4.54 9.60 6.32
C THR A 64 3.68 9.32 5.08
N THR A 65 2.94 10.30 4.59
CA THR A 65 2.17 10.16 3.35
C THR A 65 2.99 10.60 2.13
N ALA A 66 2.87 9.85 1.02
CA ALA A 66 3.52 10.17 -0.25
C ALA A 66 2.79 11.26 -1.04
N GLY A 67 1.50 11.41 -0.79
CA GLY A 67 0.56 12.34 -1.40
C GLY A 67 -0.79 12.22 -0.70
N GLU A 68 -1.90 12.23 -1.44
CA GLU A 68 -3.24 11.96 -0.87
C GLU A 68 -3.35 10.52 -0.35
N LYS A 69 -2.73 9.57 -1.04
CA LYS A 69 -2.62 8.16 -0.67
C LYS A 69 -1.18 7.69 -0.84
N GLY A 70 -0.87 6.54 -0.23
CA GLY A 70 0.46 5.93 -0.26
C GLY A 70 1.35 6.35 0.91
N LEU A 71 2.31 5.49 1.24
CA LEU A 71 3.29 5.73 2.28
C LEU A 71 4.60 6.27 1.70
N LYS A 72 5.32 7.04 2.51
CA LYS A 72 6.67 7.54 2.24
C LYS A 72 7.57 7.28 3.44
N SER A 73 8.74 6.68 3.21
CA SER A 73 9.79 6.49 4.20
C SER A 73 11.07 7.14 3.67
N GLY A 74 11.52 8.19 4.34
CA GLY A 74 12.65 9.00 3.88
C GLY A 74 12.43 9.57 2.47
N LYS A 75 13.25 9.15 1.50
CA LYS A 75 13.15 9.58 0.10
C LYS A 75 12.26 8.66 -0.77
N VAL A 76 11.91 7.48 -0.28
CA VAL A 76 11.19 6.46 -1.04
C VAL A 76 9.70 6.51 -0.72
N SER A 77 8.87 6.35 -1.72
CA SER A 77 7.40 6.31 -1.64
C SER A 77 6.85 5.04 -2.27
N GLU A 78 5.65 4.62 -1.86
CA GLU A 78 4.95 3.50 -2.47
C GLU A 78 3.70 3.95 -3.23
N LEU A 79 3.38 3.21 -4.30
CA LEU A 79 2.12 3.27 -5.00
C LEU A 79 1.57 1.85 -5.11
N THR A 80 0.36 1.64 -4.61
CA THR A 80 -0.38 0.39 -4.73
C THR A 80 -1.73 0.67 -5.35
N VAL A 81 -1.95 0.16 -6.56
CA VAL A 81 -3.19 0.32 -7.33
C VAL A 81 -3.82 -1.05 -7.56
N ILE A 82 -5.12 -1.18 -7.30
CA ILE A 82 -5.91 -2.36 -7.67
C ILE A 82 -7.05 -1.90 -8.57
N ALA A 83 -7.03 -2.38 -9.81
CA ALA A 83 -8.00 -1.98 -10.82
C ALA A 83 -8.66 -3.18 -11.51
N PRO A 84 -9.94 -3.08 -11.93
CA PRO A 84 -10.61 -4.11 -12.69
C PRO A 84 -10.01 -4.21 -14.10
N LEU A 85 -9.96 -5.42 -14.62
CA LEU A 85 -9.55 -5.69 -16.01
C LEU A 85 -10.78 -5.76 -16.93
N LYS A 86 -10.62 -5.26 -18.15
CA LYS A 86 -11.61 -5.43 -19.22
C LYS A 86 -11.80 -6.91 -19.55
N GLU A 87 -12.89 -7.27 -20.19
CA GLU A 87 -13.02 -8.59 -20.82
C GLU A 87 -11.84 -8.85 -21.75
N GLY A 88 -11.16 -10.01 -21.59
CA GLY A 88 -9.91 -10.35 -22.29
C GLY A 88 -8.69 -9.51 -21.88
N GLY A 89 -8.83 -8.62 -20.89
CA GLY A 89 -7.76 -7.73 -20.46
C GLY A 89 -6.61 -8.46 -19.76
N ALA A 90 -6.93 -9.52 -19.01
CA ALA A 90 -5.91 -10.33 -18.36
C ALA A 90 -5.01 -11.06 -19.36
N GLU A 91 -5.61 -11.72 -20.35
CA GLU A 91 -4.88 -12.42 -21.40
C GLU A 91 -4.00 -11.47 -22.20
N ARG A 92 -4.56 -10.29 -22.54
CA ARG A 92 -3.81 -9.25 -23.22
C ARG A 92 -2.61 -8.77 -22.41
N LEU A 93 -2.80 -8.44 -21.12
CA LEU A 93 -1.72 -7.95 -20.26
C LEU A 93 -0.66 -9.02 -20.02
N LYS A 94 -1.05 -10.27 -19.77
CA LYS A 94 -0.11 -11.40 -19.68
C LYS A 94 0.73 -11.53 -20.94
N LYS A 95 0.11 -11.40 -22.12
CA LYS A 95 0.82 -11.47 -23.40
C LYS A 95 1.79 -10.30 -23.60
N VAL A 96 1.40 -9.10 -23.20
CA VAL A 96 2.29 -7.92 -23.21
C VAL A 96 3.52 -8.16 -22.31
N LEU A 97 3.31 -8.64 -21.09
CA LEU A 97 4.39 -8.93 -20.15
C LEU A 97 5.29 -10.07 -20.63
N GLU A 98 4.73 -11.09 -21.26
CA GLU A 98 5.49 -12.19 -21.89
C GLU A 98 6.38 -11.69 -23.03
N ILE A 99 5.82 -10.88 -23.95
CA ILE A 99 6.58 -10.28 -25.07
C ILE A 99 7.69 -9.36 -24.56
N ALA A 100 7.44 -8.62 -23.47
CA ALA A 100 8.46 -7.83 -22.81
C ALA A 100 9.52 -8.69 -22.09
N GLY A 101 9.36 -10.03 -22.08
CA GLY A 101 10.29 -10.96 -21.42
C GLY A 101 10.36 -10.77 -19.90
N GLY A 102 9.29 -10.27 -19.27
CA GLY A 102 9.27 -9.86 -17.86
C GLY A 102 10.17 -8.65 -17.58
N ASN A 103 10.89 -8.15 -18.58
CA ASN A 103 11.81 -7.02 -18.47
C ASN A 103 11.14 -5.74 -18.98
N LEU A 104 10.65 -4.94 -18.06
CA LEU A 104 10.10 -3.61 -18.36
C LEU A 104 11.23 -2.56 -18.41
N ALA A 105 12.27 -2.82 -19.20
CA ALA A 105 13.47 -1.95 -19.27
C ALA A 105 13.15 -0.48 -19.60
N GLY A 106 12.03 -0.22 -20.29
CA GLY A 106 11.51 1.14 -20.49
C GLY A 106 11.26 1.89 -19.19
N ALA A 107 10.91 1.20 -18.11
CA ALA A 107 10.73 1.78 -16.79
C ALA A 107 12.03 2.44 -16.24
N THR A 108 13.20 2.01 -16.71
CA THR A 108 14.49 2.63 -16.35
C THR A 108 14.54 4.12 -16.73
N ARG A 109 13.80 4.53 -17.77
CA ARG A 109 13.72 5.91 -18.24
C ARG A 109 13.01 6.83 -17.23
N VAL A 110 12.13 6.29 -16.38
CA VAL A 110 11.48 7.04 -15.30
C VAL A 110 12.53 7.60 -14.34
N GLY A 111 13.53 6.78 -14.01
CA GLY A 111 14.73 7.22 -13.27
C GLY A 111 14.56 7.25 -11.76
N THR A 112 13.35 7.10 -11.24
CA THR A 112 12.99 7.15 -9.82
C THR A 112 12.50 5.80 -9.28
N LEU A 113 12.34 4.79 -10.13
CA LEU A 113 11.80 3.48 -9.80
C LEU A 113 12.82 2.58 -9.11
N HIS A 114 12.46 2.07 -7.93
CA HIS A 114 13.17 1.01 -7.22
C HIS A 114 12.67 -0.37 -7.64
N ASP A 115 11.35 -0.55 -7.62
CA ASP A 115 10.71 -1.77 -8.10
C ASP A 115 9.36 -1.46 -8.75
N LEU A 116 8.87 -2.45 -9.52
CA LEU A 116 7.58 -2.42 -10.17
C LEU A 116 7.09 -3.85 -10.39
N ARG A 117 5.82 -4.12 -10.07
CA ARG A 117 5.23 -5.45 -10.29
C ARG A 117 3.76 -5.39 -10.63
N PHE A 118 3.35 -6.37 -11.43
CA PHE A 118 1.95 -6.68 -11.73
C PHE A 118 1.59 -8.03 -11.12
N VAL A 119 0.45 -8.10 -10.43
CA VAL A 119 -0.10 -9.34 -9.88
C VAL A 119 -1.56 -9.45 -10.28
N PHE A 120 -1.94 -10.59 -10.86
CA PHE A 120 -3.33 -10.85 -11.20
C PHE A 120 -4.07 -11.39 -9.98
N LEU A 121 -5.26 -10.86 -9.74
CA LEU A 121 -6.10 -11.16 -8.58
C LEU A 121 -7.46 -11.69 -9.02
N ASP A 122 -8.14 -12.39 -8.11
CA ASP A 122 -9.54 -12.81 -8.22
C ASP A 122 -9.86 -13.50 -9.55
N ASN A 123 -9.14 -14.57 -9.84
CA ASN A 123 -9.28 -15.32 -11.11
C ASN A 123 -9.13 -14.41 -12.34
N ASP A 124 -8.11 -13.53 -12.31
CA ASP A 124 -7.76 -12.65 -13.42
C ASP A 124 -8.78 -11.52 -13.72
N THR A 125 -9.68 -11.22 -12.78
CA THR A 125 -10.64 -10.11 -12.96
C THR A 125 -10.08 -8.75 -12.57
N ARG A 126 -9.03 -8.73 -11.74
CA ARG A 126 -8.34 -7.51 -11.30
C ARG A 126 -6.84 -7.63 -11.44
N VAL A 127 -6.19 -6.49 -11.56
CA VAL A 127 -4.73 -6.39 -11.51
C VAL A 127 -4.33 -5.51 -10.32
N LEU A 128 -3.31 -5.97 -9.59
CA LEU A 128 -2.57 -5.17 -8.63
C LEU A 128 -1.30 -4.68 -9.33
N PHE A 129 -1.08 -3.39 -9.30
CA PHE A 129 0.14 -2.71 -9.72
C PHE A 129 0.79 -2.05 -8.51
N CYS A 130 2.00 -2.46 -8.19
CA CYS A 130 2.77 -1.90 -7.08
C CYS A 130 4.10 -1.36 -7.56
N THR A 131 4.50 -0.21 -7.01
CA THR A 131 5.82 0.35 -7.23
C THR A 131 6.38 0.95 -5.95
N ALA A 132 7.72 0.96 -5.84
CA ALA A 132 8.45 1.83 -4.93
C ALA A 132 9.27 2.82 -5.75
N TYR A 133 9.23 4.11 -5.40
CA TYR A 133 9.80 5.18 -6.20
C TYR A 133 10.36 6.31 -5.32
N ASP A 134 11.24 7.15 -5.89
CA ASP A 134 11.80 8.31 -5.20
C ASP A 134 10.87 9.52 -5.31
N GLY A 135 10.71 10.24 -4.21
CA GLY A 135 10.04 11.54 -4.18
C GLY A 135 8.56 11.47 -3.91
N ASP A 136 7.82 12.46 -4.40
CA ASP A 136 6.40 12.65 -4.14
C ASP A 136 5.54 12.12 -5.28
N TRP A 137 4.26 11.88 -4.99
CA TRP A 137 3.31 11.21 -5.87
C TRP A 137 3.07 11.95 -7.20
N ASP A 138 2.81 13.25 -7.14
CA ASP A 138 2.47 14.05 -8.33
C ASP A 138 3.57 14.07 -9.40
N PRO A 139 4.85 14.40 -9.06
CA PRO A 139 5.94 14.34 -10.00
C PRO A 139 6.17 12.92 -10.56
N TYR A 140 5.93 11.90 -9.76
CA TYR A 140 6.09 10.51 -10.20
C TYR A 140 5.09 10.13 -11.29
N ILE A 141 3.82 10.51 -11.14
CA ILE A 141 2.81 10.27 -12.19
C ILE A 141 3.12 11.09 -13.45
N ASP A 142 3.56 12.35 -13.29
CA ASP A 142 3.97 13.18 -14.42
C ASP A 142 5.17 12.60 -15.18
N ASP A 143 6.09 11.93 -14.49
CA ASP A 143 7.22 11.22 -15.11
C ASP A 143 6.74 10.09 -16.04
N PHE A 144 5.72 9.34 -15.69
CA PHE A 144 5.13 8.35 -16.60
C PHE A 144 4.56 8.99 -17.86
N ALA A 145 3.80 10.08 -17.70
CA ALA A 145 3.15 10.78 -18.81
C ALA A 145 4.17 11.42 -19.76
N THR A 146 5.35 11.78 -19.29
CA THR A 146 6.38 12.47 -20.06
C THR A 146 7.46 11.53 -20.61
N LYS A 147 7.87 10.52 -19.84
CA LYS A 147 9.04 9.69 -20.17
C LYS A 147 8.70 8.38 -20.87
N ILE A 148 7.56 7.76 -20.54
CA ILE A 148 7.14 6.44 -21.07
C ILE A 148 5.64 6.34 -21.39
N PRO A 149 5.01 7.35 -22.03
CA PRO A 149 3.55 7.37 -22.19
C PRO A 149 3.02 6.17 -22.98
N GLU A 150 3.67 5.80 -24.06
CA GLU A 150 3.21 4.66 -24.90
C GLU A 150 3.27 3.34 -24.13
N LEU A 151 4.31 3.13 -23.32
CA LEU A 151 4.43 1.92 -22.51
C LEU A 151 3.31 1.86 -21.46
N MET A 152 2.99 2.98 -20.81
CA MET A 152 1.90 3.04 -19.84
C MET A 152 0.56 2.71 -20.49
N ASP A 153 0.26 3.28 -21.65
CA ASP A 153 -1.00 3.01 -22.36
C ASP A 153 -1.09 1.58 -22.91
N ILE A 154 0.03 0.97 -23.28
CA ILE A 154 0.08 -0.44 -23.66
C ILE A 154 -0.24 -1.35 -22.46
N LEU A 155 0.36 -1.09 -21.31
CA LEU A 155 0.16 -1.89 -20.09
C LEU A 155 -1.25 -1.68 -19.51
N PHE A 156 -1.62 -0.43 -19.26
CA PHE A 156 -2.88 -0.08 -18.60
C PHE A 156 -4.08 -0.06 -19.52
N GLY A 157 -3.89 -0.13 -20.83
CA GLY A 157 -4.99 -0.28 -21.79
C GLY A 157 -5.83 -1.55 -21.62
N SER A 158 -5.37 -2.51 -20.80
CA SER A 158 -6.12 -3.70 -20.36
C SER A 158 -7.03 -3.43 -19.16
N VAL A 159 -6.87 -2.29 -18.48
CA VAL A 159 -7.63 -1.90 -17.29
C VAL A 159 -8.92 -1.22 -17.72
N GLU A 160 -10.02 -1.56 -17.04
CA GLU A 160 -11.33 -0.95 -17.31
C GLU A 160 -11.32 0.54 -16.97
N GLY A 161 -11.88 1.36 -17.86
CA GLY A 161 -11.96 2.81 -17.66
C GLY A 161 -10.63 3.57 -17.77
N TRP A 162 -9.51 2.93 -18.14
CA TRP A 162 -8.23 3.62 -18.33
C TRP A 162 -8.35 4.78 -19.32
N PRO A 163 -8.08 6.05 -18.91
CA PRO A 163 -8.33 7.22 -19.76
C PRO A 163 -7.20 7.53 -20.75
N ALA A 164 -6.08 6.88 -20.66
CA ALA A 164 -4.76 7.14 -21.20
C ALA A 164 -3.90 8.01 -20.26
N ILE A 165 -2.58 7.79 -20.28
CA ILE A 165 -1.66 8.42 -19.30
C ILE A 165 -1.56 9.95 -19.45
N LYS A 166 -1.83 10.51 -20.63
CA LYS A 166 -1.80 11.95 -20.88
C LYS A 166 -3.16 12.63 -20.69
N ASP A 167 -4.20 11.88 -20.38
CA ASP A 167 -5.51 12.46 -20.13
C ASP A 167 -5.52 13.24 -18.80
N PRO A 168 -6.12 14.44 -18.74
CA PRO A 168 -6.18 15.20 -17.49
C PRO A 168 -6.84 14.47 -16.31
N SER A 169 -7.69 13.48 -16.57
CA SER A 169 -8.37 12.68 -15.54
C SER A 169 -7.53 11.53 -15.00
N VAL A 170 -6.35 11.24 -15.56
CA VAL A 170 -5.53 10.08 -15.20
C VAL A 170 -5.13 10.08 -13.73
N LYS A 171 -4.79 11.22 -13.18
CA LYS A 171 -4.42 11.32 -11.75
C LYS A 171 -5.58 10.94 -10.85
N GLN A 172 -6.78 11.42 -11.15
CA GLN A 172 -7.97 11.04 -10.41
C GLN A 172 -8.29 9.54 -10.58
N PHE A 173 -8.19 9.02 -11.80
CA PHE A 173 -8.35 7.59 -12.05
C PHE A 173 -7.40 6.74 -11.19
N ILE A 174 -6.12 7.13 -11.11
CA ILE A 174 -5.14 6.43 -10.27
C ILE A 174 -5.54 6.51 -8.79
N LEU A 175 -5.89 7.70 -8.29
CA LEU A 175 -6.33 7.90 -6.90
C LEU A 175 -7.57 7.07 -6.54
N ASP A 176 -8.54 6.95 -7.45
CA ASP A 176 -9.76 6.16 -7.21
C ASP A 176 -9.45 4.66 -7.03
N HIS A 177 -8.39 4.16 -7.67
CA HIS A 177 -7.96 2.77 -7.62
C HIS A 177 -6.79 2.53 -6.66
N GLN A 178 -6.19 3.59 -6.11
CA GLN A 178 -5.06 3.50 -5.20
C GLN A 178 -5.52 3.20 -3.78
N ILE A 179 -4.81 2.28 -3.13
CA ILE A 179 -4.91 2.01 -1.70
C ILE A 179 -3.56 2.31 -1.04
N THR A 180 -3.59 2.74 0.20
CA THR A 180 -2.37 2.91 1.01
C THR A 180 -1.99 1.57 1.61
N ALA A 181 -0.73 1.19 1.53
CA ALA A 181 -0.22 -0.01 2.18
C ALA A 181 -0.45 0.03 3.69
N ALA A 182 -0.96 -1.06 4.27
CA ALA A 182 -1.16 -1.16 5.73
C ALA A 182 0.16 -1.35 6.51
N GLY A 183 1.19 -1.87 5.83
CA GLY A 183 2.54 -2.02 6.36
C GLY A 183 3.54 -2.04 5.22
N TRP A 184 4.68 -1.37 5.41
CA TRP A 184 5.72 -1.26 4.41
C TRP A 184 7.08 -1.03 5.07
N TYR A 185 8.12 -1.67 4.55
CA TYR A 185 9.49 -1.53 5.02
C TYR A 185 10.43 -1.16 3.87
N VAL A 186 11.29 -0.19 4.08
CA VAL A 186 12.32 0.26 3.15
C VAL A 186 13.68 0.10 3.81
N GLY A 187 14.52 -0.79 3.29
CA GLY A 187 15.82 -1.09 3.89
C GLY A 187 16.82 0.06 3.85
N VAL A 188 16.71 0.97 2.86
CA VAL A 188 17.61 2.13 2.71
C VAL A 188 16.81 3.38 2.36
N PRO A 189 16.07 3.96 3.33
CA PRO A 189 15.10 5.03 3.07
C PRO A 189 15.76 6.38 2.69
N HIS A 190 17.02 6.59 3.02
CA HIS A 190 17.74 7.84 2.78
C HIS A 190 18.42 7.94 1.40
N LEU A 191 18.42 6.86 0.61
CA LEU A 191 19.02 6.84 -0.74
C LEU A 191 17.94 6.77 -1.83
N THR A 192 18.12 7.59 -2.85
CA THR A 192 17.42 7.45 -4.12
C THR A 192 17.98 6.29 -4.94
N ILE A 193 17.22 5.79 -5.91
CA ILE A 193 17.76 4.78 -6.86
C ILE A 193 18.99 5.30 -7.62
N GLN A 194 19.08 6.60 -7.86
CA GLN A 194 20.24 7.21 -8.50
C GLN A 194 21.46 7.21 -7.57
N ASP A 195 21.25 7.46 -6.26
CA ASP A 195 22.31 7.35 -5.25
C ASP A 195 22.85 5.91 -5.20
N ILE A 196 21.96 4.91 -5.15
CA ILE A 196 22.30 3.49 -5.14
C ILE A 196 23.12 3.12 -6.39
N ARG A 197 22.65 3.51 -7.58
CA ARG A 197 23.34 3.26 -8.85
C ARG A 197 24.72 3.95 -8.92
N ARG A 198 24.82 5.15 -8.35
CA ARG A 198 26.11 5.86 -8.26
C ARG A 198 27.09 5.11 -7.35
N GLN A 199 26.64 4.67 -6.18
CA GLN A 199 27.47 3.90 -5.24
C GLN A 199 27.94 2.57 -5.87
N ASP A 200 27.06 1.83 -6.54
CA ASP A 200 27.39 0.60 -7.27
C ASP A 200 28.52 0.84 -8.31
N ARG A 201 28.42 1.93 -9.09
CA ARG A 201 29.48 2.28 -10.06
C ARG A 201 30.81 2.61 -9.39
N ILE A 202 30.79 3.31 -8.24
CA ILE A 202 32.01 3.63 -7.48
C ILE A 202 32.66 2.36 -6.96
N VAL A 203 31.88 1.47 -6.34
CA VAL A 203 32.40 0.17 -5.81
C VAL A 203 32.99 -0.68 -6.94
N LYS A 204 32.30 -0.79 -8.07
CA LYS A 204 32.80 -1.53 -9.25
C LYS A 204 34.12 -0.93 -9.78
N GLY A 205 34.25 0.40 -9.80
CA GLY A 205 35.49 1.08 -10.21
C GLY A 205 36.67 0.80 -9.26
N ILE A 206 36.39 0.85 -7.94
CA ILE A 206 37.43 0.54 -6.92
C ILE A 206 37.87 -0.92 -7.03
N ASN A 207 36.90 -1.86 -7.11
CA ASN A 207 37.25 -3.29 -7.23
C ASN A 207 38.10 -3.57 -8.48
N LYS A 208 37.73 -2.99 -9.62
CA LYS A 208 38.53 -3.12 -10.86
C LYS A 208 39.96 -2.60 -10.68
N ALA A 209 40.12 -1.43 -10.04
CA ALA A 209 41.44 -0.86 -9.80
C ALA A 209 42.29 -1.72 -8.83
N LEU A 210 41.64 -2.35 -7.83
CA LEU A 210 42.34 -3.27 -6.92
C LEU A 210 42.75 -4.55 -7.62
N ASP A 211 41.94 -5.13 -8.49
CA ASP A 211 42.23 -6.33 -9.26
C ASP A 211 43.42 -6.07 -10.23
N GLU A 212 43.46 -4.92 -10.90
CA GLU A 212 44.53 -4.49 -11.79
C GLU A 212 45.84 -4.26 -11.03
N ALA A 213 45.80 -3.81 -9.78
CA ALA A 213 47.01 -3.61 -8.95
C ALA A 213 47.58 -4.91 -8.40
N GLN A 214 46.84 -6.02 -8.42
CA GLN A 214 47.29 -7.35 -7.94
C GLN A 214 47.76 -8.26 -9.08
N SER A 215 47.58 -7.85 -10.33
CA SER A 215 47.99 -8.57 -11.53
C SER A 215 49.40 -8.14 -12.02
#